data_92194bc9d12f88a55db6a0db0cbdf6be
#
_entry.id   92194bc9d12f88a55db6a0db0cbdf6be
#
_cell.length_a   1.000
_cell.length_b   1.000
_cell.length_c   1.000
_cell.angle_alpha   90.00
_cell.angle_beta   90.00
_cell.angle_gamma   90.00
#
_symmetry.space_group_name_H-M   'P 1'
#
loop_
_entity.id
_entity.type
_entity.pdbx_description
1 polymer ?
#
loop_
_entity_poly.entity_id
_entity_poly.type
_entity_poly.pdbx_seq_one_letter_code
_entity_poly.pdbx_strand_id
1 'polypeptide(L)'
;MKYAECHSVADIVREVFDLVQWDRSRSHGGRVAYYFRGENANHEGGDDVPRDLLTPGIYRGDSLLKFEPEIFNEALRVFPEEFVRDRTTFEILTRMQHYGYPTRLLDVTSKLMTAMGMVRSQGNRGDETRKRRNGFIHVFRVNADRIKYGTSDTVTALSNLARIKSDHVTIEDLQYLTAECKNERAGFFWEKGSQTTDALERDVQKVWCVRPMVNNIRVNFQAGEFFLFGCHDLKKPLQATFAESEYDDSRSPTEGIARIGILTVTPRAKEEMDDFVECLDIGDERLYPDFAHHSEMLRERFGNVR
;
A
#
# COMPACT_ATOMS: atom_id res chain seq x y z
N MET A 1 -15.26 12.57 6.70
CA MET A 1 -15.21 11.17 6.19
C MET A 1 -16.62 10.61 6.11
N LYS A 2 -16.97 9.86 5.05
CA LYS A 2 -18.28 9.20 4.90
C LYS A 2 -18.15 7.73 5.27
N TYR A 3 -19.10 7.21 6.05
CA TYR A 3 -19.26 5.78 6.32
C TYR A 3 -20.51 5.29 5.62
N ALA A 4 -20.43 4.17 4.93
CA ALA A 4 -21.57 3.53 4.30
C ALA A 4 -21.50 2.02 4.47
N GLU A 5 -22.63 1.40 4.74
CA GLU A 5 -22.77 -0.06 4.76
C GLU A 5 -23.33 -0.52 3.41
N CYS A 6 -22.65 -1.48 2.79
CA CYS A 6 -22.94 -1.98 1.45
C CYS A 6 -23.39 -3.45 1.55
N HIS A 7 -24.62 -3.73 1.10
CA HIS A 7 -25.22 -5.06 1.13
C HIS A 7 -25.21 -5.75 -0.25
N SER A 8 -24.73 -5.03 -1.28
CA SER A 8 -24.63 -5.51 -2.65
C SER A 8 -23.44 -4.90 -3.38
N VAL A 9 -23.04 -5.49 -4.49
CA VAL A 9 -22.02 -4.91 -5.41
C VAL A 9 -22.51 -3.56 -5.95
N ALA A 10 -23.80 -3.43 -6.25
CA ALA A 10 -24.39 -2.19 -6.73
C ALA A 10 -24.28 -1.06 -5.70
N ASP A 11 -24.46 -1.37 -4.40
CA ASP A 11 -24.27 -0.37 -3.33
C ASP A 11 -22.84 0.15 -3.30
N ILE A 12 -21.85 -0.74 -3.40
CA ILE A 12 -20.43 -0.35 -3.39
C ILE A 12 -20.13 0.62 -4.53
N VAL A 13 -20.55 0.29 -5.75
CA VAL A 13 -20.31 1.13 -6.93
C VAL A 13 -21.00 2.49 -6.77
N ARG A 14 -22.26 2.50 -6.33
CA ARG A 14 -23.02 3.73 -6.12
C ARG A 14 -22.39 4.62 -5.04
N GLU A 15 -22.05 4.04 -3.88
CA GLU A 15 -21.46 4.80 -2.77
C GLU A 15 -20.11 5.41 -3.13
N VAL A 16 -19.26 4.67 -3.87
CA VAL A 16 -17.98 5.22 -4.37
C VAL A 16 -18.22 6.33 -5.38
N PHE A 17 -19.17 6.16 -6.31
CA PHE A 17 -19.50 7.18 -7.29
C PHE A 17 -19.97 8.47 -6.60
N ASP A 18 -20.93 8.36 -5.68
CA ASP A 18 -21.49 9.48 -4.95
C ASP A 18 -20.43 10.19 -4.10
N LEU A 19 -19.54 9.42 -3.46
CA LEU A 19 -18.44 9.95 -2.67
C LEU A 19 -17.45 10.75 -3.54
N VAL A 20 -17.06 10.21 -4.70
CA VAL A 20 -16.17 10.90 -5.64
C VAL A 20 -16.81 12.16 -6.20
N GLN A 21 -18.10 12.13 -6.53
CA GLN A 21 -18.83 13.34 -7.00
C GLN A 21 -18.93 14.39 -5.90
N TRP A 22 -19.24 13.98 -4.67
CA TRP A 22 -19.28 14.86 -3.53
C TRP A 22 -17.93 15.55 -3.27
N ASP A 23 -16.83 14.78 -3.29
CA ASP A 23 -15.48 15.31 -3.10
C ASP A 23 -15.10 16.30 -4.20
N ARG A 24 -15.36 15.95 -5.48
CA ARG A 24 -15.12 16.85 -6.62
C ARG A 24 -15.89 18.15 -6.57
N SER A 25 -17.13 18.12 -6.07
CA SER A 25 -17.95 19.32 -5.96
C SER A 25 -17.44 20.33 -4.92
N ARG A 26 -16.61 19.87 -3.98
CA ARG A 26 -16.02 20.67 -2.90
C ARG A 26 -14.56 21.02 -3.15
N SER A 27 -13.91 20.35 -4.08
CA SER A 27 -12.50 20.58 -4.40
C SER A 27 -12.31 21.91 -5.13
N HIS A 28 -11.50 22.81 -4.57
CA HIS A 28 -11.28 24.17 -5.05
C HIS A 28 -10.20 24.28 -6.14
N GLY A 29 -10.00 23.22 -6.90
CA GLY A 29 -9.07 23.21 -8.02
C GLY A 29 -7.71 22.57 -7.67
N GLY A 30 -7.34 21.59 -8.41
CA GLY A 30 -6.12 20.80 -8.28
C GLY A 30 -6.36 19.46 -8.95
N ARG A 31 -5.30 18.88 -9.53
CA ARG A 31 -5.38 17.52 -10.09
C ARG A 31 -5.32 16.53 -8.95
N VAL A 32 -6.36 15.71 -8.83
CA VAL A 32 -6.48 14.67 -7.81
C VAL A 32 -6.67 13.31 -8.48
N ALA A 33 -6.25 12.26 -7.78
CA ALA A 33 -6.55 10.87 -8.14
C ALA A 33 -7.20 10.16 -6.93
N TYR A 34 -8.00 9.13 -7.23
CA TYR A 34 -8.65 8.33 -6.20
C TYR A 34 -8.01 6.95 -6.16
N TYR A 35 -7.77 6.49 -4.94
CA TYR A 35 -7.18 5.19 -4.66
C TYR A 35 -8.05 4.42 -3.67
N PHE A 36 -7.98 3.11 -3.76
CA PHE A 36 -8.77 2.20 -2.96
C PHE A 36 -7.86 1.19 -2.26
N ARG A 37 -8.30 0.73 -1.09
CA ARG A 37 -7.71 -0.42 -0.41
C ARG A 37 -8.83 -1.29 0.12
N GLY A 38 -8.83 -2.57 -0.25
CA GLY A 38 -9.74 -3.57 0.28
C GLY A 38 -9.12 -4.34 1.44
N GLU A 39 -9.91 -4.63 2.46
CA GLU A 39 -9.55 -5.48 3.60
C GLU A 39 -10.67 -6.49 3.86
N ASN A 40 -10.31 -7.78 3.92
CA ASN A 40 -11.32 -8.85 4.03
C ASN A 40 -12.04 -8.88 5.38
N ALA A 41 -11.33 -8.59 6.47
CA ALA A 41 -11.88 -8.51 7.82
C ALA A 41 -10.98 -7.66 8.71
N ASN A 42 -11.54 -7.17 9.82
CA ASN A 42 -10.74 -6.51 10.82
C ASN A 42 -9.81 -7.53 11.52
N HIS A 43 -8.49 -7.29 11.51
CA HIS A 43 -7.50 -8.20 12.08
C HIS A 43 -7.51 -8.26 13.61
N GLU A 44 -8.19 -7.35 14.29
CA GLU A 44 -8.18 -7.20 15.75
C GLU A 44 -9.58 -7.22 16.40
N GLY A 45 -10.40 -8.20 16.07
CA GLY A 45 -11.45 -8.70 16.97
C GLY A 45 -12.61 -7.76 17.33
N GLY A 46 -13.17 -7.01 16.39
CA GLY A 46 -14.43 -6.28 16.57
C GLY A 46 -15.09 -6.04 15.23
N ASP A 47 -16.37 -6.43 15.10
CA ASP A 47 -17.06 -6.42 13.81
C ASP A 47 -17.52 -5.03 13.33
N ASP A 48 -17.46 -3.99 14.17
CA ASP A 48 -18.25 -2.78 13.92
C ASP A 48 -17.47 -1.52 13.56
N VAL A 49 -16.13 -1.48 13.72
CA VAL A 49 -15.34 -0.30 13.37
C VAL A 49 -14.00 -0.74 12.76
N PRO A 50 -13.65 -0.28 11.55
CA PRO A 50 -12.31 -0.50 11.02
C PRO A 50 -11.32 0.22 11.93
N ARG A 51 -10.58 -0.52 12.76
CA ARG A 51 -9.43 0.05 13.45
C ARG A 51 -8.39 0.42 12.40
N ASP A 52 -7.70 1.53 12.63
CA ASP A 52 -6.77 2.16 11.69
C ASP A 52 -5.55 1.28 11.36
N LEU A 53 -5.78 0.16 10.65
CA LEU A 53 -4.72 -0.70 10.12
C LEU A 53 -4.10 -0.17 8.81
N LEU A 54 -4.22 1.12 8.57
CA LEU A 54 -3.52 1.80 7.46
C LEU A 54 -2.03 1.97 7.77
N THR A 55 -1.49 1.06 8.56
CA THR A 55 -0.09 1.01 8.98
C THR A 55 0.63 -0.07 8.20
N PRO A 56 1.76 0.23 7.55
CA PRO A 56 2.55 -0.76 6.82
C PRO A 56 3.08 -1.87 7.73
N GLY A 57 3.37 -3.04 7.14
CA GLY A 57 3.76 -4.23 7.88
C GLY A 57 4.94 -4.04 8.84
N ILE A 58 5.94 -3.28 8.42
CA ILE A 58 7.13 -3.00 9.24
C ILE A 58 6.83 -2.19 10.51
N TYR A 59 5.71 -1.46 10.54
CA TYR A 59 5.30 -0.64 11.68
C TYR A 59 4.30 -1.36 12.59
N ARG A 60 3.91 -2.60 12.23
CA ARG A 60 3.05 -3.44 13.07
C ARG A 60 3.90 -4.22 14.06
N GLY A 61 3.88 -3.79 15.30
CA GLY A 61 4.68 -4.38 16.38
C GLY A 61 5.94 -3.57 16.71
N ASP A 62 6.28 -3.55 17.99
CA ASP A 62 7.23 -2.59 18.58
C ASP A 62 8.71 -2.78 18.16
N SER A 63 9.05 -3.87 17.49
CA SER A 63 10.44 -4.22 17.22
C SER A 63 10.82 -4.36 15.74
N LEU A 64 9.86 -4.58 14.83
CA LEU A 64 10.18 -4.92 13.44
C LEU A 64 10.96 -3.81 12.73
N LEU A 65 10.60 -2.55 12.95
CA LEU A 65 11.28 -1.41 12.33
C LEU A 65 12.77 -1.33 12.72
N LYS A 66 13.13 -1.76 13.93
CA LYS A 66 14.52 -1.78 14.39
C LYS A 66 15.37 -2.79 13.63
N PHE A 67 14.74 -3.85 13.12
CA PHE A 67 15.37 -4.93 12.37
C PHE A 67 15.10 -4.86 10.87
N GLU A 68 14.58 -3.74 10.37
CA GLU A 68 14.28 -3.59 8.95
C GLU A 68 15.50 -3.87 8.03
N PRO A 69 16.72 -3.35 8.33
CA PRO A 69 17.90 -3.65 7.54
C PRO A 69 18.30 -5.13 7.57
N GLU A 70 18.13 -5.78 8.71
CA GLU A 70 18.41 -7.21 8.87
C GLU A 70 17.39 -8.03 8.06
N ILE A 71 16.09 -7.69 8.14
CA ILE A 71 15.02 -8.36 7.38
C ILE A 71 15.28 -8.18 5.88
N PHE A 72 15.65 -6.98 5.43
CA PHE A 72 15.96 -6.69 4.04
C PHE A 72 17.15 -7.53 3.54
N ASN A 73 18.25 -7.53 4.28
CA ASN A 73 19.45 -8.26 3.89
C ASN A 73 19.25 -9.79 3.96
N GLU A 74 18.47 -10.27 4.94
CA GLU A 74 18.20 -11.71 5.08
C GLU A 74 17.32 -12.22 3.93
N ALA A 75 16.35 -11.44 3.46
CA ALA A 75 15.56 -11.79 2.27
C ALA A 75 16.47 -11.98 1.04
N LEU A 76 17.36 -11.03 0.81
CA LEU A 76 18.32 -11.08 -0.32
C LEU A 76 19.31 -12.26 -0.17
N ARG A 77 19.75 -12.57 1.06
CA ARG A 77 20.71 -13.65 1.33
C ARG A 77 20.11 -15.02 1.07
N VAL A 78 18.85 -15.22 1.48
CA VAL A 78 18.19 -16.54 1.43
C VAL A 78 17.62 -16.84 0.05
N PHE A 79 17.10 -15.81 -0.62
CA PHE A 79 16.42 -15.95 -1.91
C PHE A 79 17.00 -15.03 -3.00
N PRO A 80 18.33 -15.06 -3.27
CA PRO A 80 18.97 -14.12 -4.17
C PRO A 80 18.38 -14.15 -5.59
N GLU A 81 17.96 -15.31 -6.06
CA GLU A 81 17.41 -15.50 -7.41
C GLU A 81 16.08 -14.77 -7.63
N GLU A 82 15.30 -14.60 -6.57
CA GLU A 82 14.03 -13.87 -6.64
C GLU A 82 14.22 -12.38 -6.94
N PHE A 83 15.38 -11.83 -6.56
CA PHE A 83 15.69 -10.40 -6.67
C PHE A 83 16.62 -10.03 -7.84
N VAL A 84 17.06 -11.00 -8.63
CA VAL A 84 18.03 -10.80 -9.73
C VAL A 84 17.58 -9.75 -10.75
N ARG A 85 16.27 -9.59 -10.94
CA ARG A 85 15.71 -8.64 -11.91
C ARG A 85 15.46 -7.25 -11.32
N ASP A 86 15.52 -7.11 -10.02
CA ASP A 86 15.24 -5.85 -9.33
C ASP A 86 16.51 -5.00 -9.34
N ARG A 87 16.37 -3.76 -9.79
CA ARG A 87 17.49 -2.83 -9.99
C ARG A 87 17.55 -1.74 -8.94
N THR A 88 16.45 -1.55 -8.22
CA THR A 88 16.31 -0.50 -7.21
C THR A 88 15.82 -1.07 -5.89
N THR A 89 16.16 -0.42 -4.80
CA THR A 89 15.67 -0.80 -3.47
C THR A 89 14.14 -0.78 -3.41
N PHE A 90 13.49 0.12 -4.15
CA PHE A 90 12.02 0.14 -4.23
C PHE A 90 11.45 -1.12 -4.92
N GLU A 91 12.09 -1.60 -5.99
CA GLU A 91 11.67 -2.84 -6.65
C GLU A 91 11.83 -4.05 -5.73
N ILE A 92 12.94 -4.10 -4.97
CA ILE A 92 13.19 -5.13 -3.95
C ILE A 92 12.10 -5.09 -2.87
N LEU A 93 11.79 -3.91 -2.31
CA LEU A 93 10.72 -3.77 -1.32
C LEU A 93 9.35 -4.17 -1.88
N THR A 94 9.06 -3.84 -3.13
CA THR A 94 7.83 -4.24 -3.82
C THR A 94 7.72 -5.75 -3.93
N ARG A 95 8.82 -6.43 -4.24
CA ARG A 95 8.88 -7.89 -4.28
C ARG A 95 8.76 -8.52 -2.90
N MET A 96 9.46 -7.97 -1.91
CA MET A 96 9.33 -8.38 -0.51
C MET A 96 7.87 -8.27 -0.03
N GLN A 97 7.20 -7.15 -0.31
CA GLN A 97 5.78 -6.94 0.00
C GLN A 97 4.90 -8.01 -0.67
N HIS A 98 5.19 -8.36 -1.92
CA HIS A 98 4.49 -9.41 -2.64
C HIS A 98 4.55 -10.77 -1.92
N TYR A 99 5.69 -11.12 -1.35
CA TYR A 99 5.90 -12.36 -0.60
C TYR A 99 5.50 -12.26 0.88
N GLY A 100 4.89 -11.15 1.31
CA GLY A 100 4.39 -10.98 2.68
C GLY A 100 5.44 -10.58 3.70
N TYR A 101 6.62 -10.18 3.27
CA TYR A 101 7.60 -9.59 4.19
C TYR A 101 7.09 -8.25 4.72
N PRO A 102 7.39 -7.92 5.98
CA PRO A 102 7.06 -6.62 6.53
C PRO A 102 7.91 -5.53 5.84
N THR A 103 7.25 -4.60 5.17
CA THR A 103 7.88 -3.47 4.47
C THR A 103 7.25 -2.15 4.86
N ARG A 104 7.80 -1.03 4.37
CA ARG A 104 7.28 0.34 4.47
C ARG A 104 6.11 0.62 3.52
N LEU A 105 5.69 -0.37 2.76
CA LEU A 105 4.66 -0.24 1.74
C LEU A 105 3.29 -0.61 2.31
N LEU A 106 2.29 0.14 1.89
CA LEU A 106 0.88 -0.20 2.09
C LEU A 106 0.21 -0.28 0.71
N ASP A 107 -0.33 -1.44 0.37
CA ASP A 107 -0.95 -1.67 -0.93
C ASP A 107 -2.21 -0.83 -1.08
N VAL A 108 -2.30 -0.13 -2.20
CA VAL A 108 -3.47 0.59 -2.69
C VAL A 108 -3.63 0.34 -4.18
N THR A 109 -4.79 0.61 -4.72
CA THR A 109 -5.08 0.44 -6.14
C THR A 109 -5.91 1.60 -6.68
N SER A 110 -5.68 1.97 -7.94
CA SER A 110 -6.55 2.93 -8.65
C SER A 110 -7.82 2.29 -9.20
N LYS A 111 -8.01 0.96 -9.06
CA LYS A 111 -9.15 0.21 -9.58
C LYS A 111 -10.04 -0.29 -8.44
N LEU A 112 -11.28 0.19 -8.39
CA LEU A 112 -12.28 -0.26 -7.41
C LEU A 112 -12.48 -1.78 -7.45
N MET A 113 -12.53 -2.37 -8.65
CA MET A 113 -12.70 -3.81 -8.83
C MET A 113 -11.59 -4.63 -8.16
N THR A 114 -10.34 -4.16 -8.25
CA THR A 114 -9.21 -4.78 -7.55
C THR A 114 -9.37 -4.70 -6.04
N ALA A 115 -9.82 -3.56 -5.50
CA ALA A 115 -10.09 -3.42 -4.07
C ALA A 115 -11.22 -4.35 -3.61
N MET A 116 -12.27 -4.53 -4.41
CA MET A 116 -13.32 -5.52 -4.16
C MET A 116 -12.75 -6.94 -4.12
N GLY A 117 -11.87 -7.29 -5.06
CA GLY A 117 -11.15 -8.57 -5.04
C GLY A 117 -10.30 -8.76 -3.78
N MET A 118 -9.63 -7.71 -3.28
CA MET A 118 -8.89 -7.76 -2.02
C MET A 118 -9.80 -8.00 -0.80
N VAL A 119 -11.02 -7.41 -0.78
CA VAL A 119 -12.03 -7.67 0.27
C VAL A 119 -12.49 -9.11 0.26
N ARG A 120 -12.64 -9.69 -0.93
CA ARG A 120 -13.07 -11.08 -1.14
C ARG A 120 -11.96 -12.06 -0.78
N SER A 121 -10.71 -11.72 -1.14
CA SER A 121 -9.57 -12.61 -1.07
C SER A 121 -9.35 -13.17 0.34
N GLN A 122 -9.28 -14.47 0.40
CA GLN A 122 -9.07 -15.22 1.64
C GLN A 122 -7.58 -15.24 1.98
N GLY A 123 -7.06 -14.18 2.58
CA GLY A 123 -5.74 -14.27 3.20
C GLY A 123 -5.74 -15.34 4.30
N ASN A 124 -4.94 -16.38 4.20
CA ASN A 124 -4.98 -17.63 4.96
C ASN A 124 -6.30 -18.39 4.75
N ARG A 125 -6.32 -19.16 3.66
CA ARG A 125 -7.40 -20.05 3.28
C ARG A 125 -7.66 -21.08 4.36
N GLY A 126 -8.93 -21.25 4.72
CA GLY A 126 -9.41 -22.17 5.74
C GLY A 126 -10.12 -21.49 6.91
N ASP A 127 -10.08 -20.16 7.03
CA ASP A 127 -10.84 -19.46 8.06
C ASP A 127 -12.22 -19.04 7.53
N GLU A 128 -13.16 -19.98 7.56
CA GLU A 128 -14.58 -19.72 7.22
C GLU A 128 -15.20 -18.59 8.06
N THR A 129 -14.59 -18.26 9.20
CA THR A 129 -15.10 -17.16 10.05
C THR A 129 -14.91 -15.81 9.37
N ARG A 130 -13.92 -15.65 8.49
CA ARG A 130 -13.67 -14.40 7.74
C ARG A 130 -14.71 -14.12 6.67
N LYS A 131 -15.30 -15.17 6.05
CA LYS A 131 -16.40 -15.01 5.10
C LYS A 131 -17.62 -14.40 5.75
N ARG A 132 -17.84 -14.69 7.04
CA ARG A 132 -18.98 -14.24 7.83
C ARG A 132 -18.80 -12.87 8.48
N ARG A 133 -17.62 -12.26 8.35
CA ARG A 133 -17.31 -10.92 8.89
C ARG A 133 -17.41 -9.87 7.81
N ASN A 134 -17.68 -8.64 8.23
CA ASN A 134 -17.62 -7.49 7.36
C ASN A 134 -16.19 -7.29 6.83
N GLY A 135 -16.09 -6.90 5.55
CA GLY A 135 -14.87 -6.36 4.96
C GLY A 135 -14.96 -4.85 4.82
N PHE A 136 -13.87 -4.23 4.40
CA PHE A 136 -13.81 -2.77 4.30
C PHE A 136 -13.15 -2.34 2.99
N ILE A 137 -13.68 -1.26 2.39
CA ILE A 137 -13.03 -0.56 1.29
C ILE A 137 -12.75 0.87 1.75
N HIS A 138 -11.49 1.20 1.87
CA HIS A 138 -11.04 2.56 2.13
C HIS A 138 -10.93 3.33 0.82
N VAL A 139 -11.43 4.55 0.79
CA VAL A 139 -11.39 5.44 -0.37
C VAL A 139 -10.51 6.64 -0.04
N PHE A 140 -9.44 6.81 -0.82
CA PHE A 140 -8.48 7.90 -0.65
C PHE A 140 -8.56 8.87 -1.81
N ARG A 141 -8.47 10.16 -1.50
CA ARG A 141 -8.17 11.24 -2.42
C ARG A 141 -6.71 11.60 -2.27
N VAL A 142 -5.99 11.65 -3.39
CA VAL A 142 -4.55 11.96 -3.41
C VAL A 142 -4.31 13.13 -4.35
N ASN A 143 -3.67 14.18 -3.87
CA ASN A 143 -3.25 15.30 -4.69
C ASN A 143 -2.14 14.86 -5.65
N ALA A 144 -2.12 15.43 -6.86
CA ALA A 144 -1.17 15.03 -7.91
C ALA A 144 0.30 15.25 -7.52
N ASP A 145 0.60 16.23 -6.69
CA ASP A 145 1.95 16.52 -6.17
C ASP A 145 2.45 15.44 -5.19
N ARG A 146 1.53 14.67 -4.60
CA ARG A 146 1.82 13.53 -3.71
C ARG A 146 1.99 12.21 -4.44
N ILE A 147 1.82 12.20 -5.75
CA ILE A 147 2.00 11.01 -6.58
C ILE A 147 3.41 11.05 -7.19
N LYS A 148 4.20 10.01 -6.92
CA LYS A 148 5.55 9.83 -7.44
C LYS A 148 5.65 8.56 -8.27
N TYR A 149 6.55 8.56 -9.23
CA TYR A 149 6.93 7.32 -9.93
C TYR A 149 8.03 6.59 -9.16
N GLY A 150 8.07 5.27 -9.26
CA GLY A 150 9.06 4.42 -8.61
C GLY A 150 10.52 4.80 -8.91
N THR A 151 10.74 5.52 -10.02
CA THR A 151 12.06 6.03 -10.43
C THR A 151 12.39 7.44 -9.93
N SER A 152 11.54 8.06 -9.10
CA SER A 152 11.81 9.41 -8.59
C SER A 152 12.82 9.41 -7.46
N ASP A 153 13.51 10.54 -7.27
CA ASP A 153 14.50 10.70 -6.22
C ASP A 153 13.91 10.53 -4.82
N THR A 154 12.70 11.06 -4.59
CA THR A 154 11.96 10.89 -3.34
C THR A 154 11.76 9.40 -3.03
N VAL A 155 11.32 8.61 -4.01
CA VAL A 155 11.08 7.18 -3.82
C VAL A 155 12.39 6.42 -3.58
N THR A 156 13.44 6.74 -4.33
CA THR A 156 14.79 6.18 -4.13
C THR A 156 15.26 6.41 -2.69
N ALA A 157 15.13 7.64 -2.20
CA ALA A 157 15.55 7.99 -0.84
C ALA A 157 14.74 7.25 0.24
N LEU A 158 13.41 7.29 0.16
CA LEU A 158 12.55 6.64 1.16
C LEU A 158 12.75 5.12 1.18
N SER A 159 12.95 4.51 0.02
CA SER A 159 13.19 3.07 -0.06
C SER A 159 14.53 2.67 0.56
N ASN A 160 15.57 3.46 0.34
CA ASN A 160 16.88 3.21 0.93
C ASN A 160 16.94 3.39 2.45
N LEU A 161 15.93 4.01 3.08
CA LEU A 161 15.78 4.00 4.54
C LEU A 161 15.72 2.57 5.11
N ALA A 162 15.21 1.61 4.34
CA ALA A 162 15.17 0.19 4.74
C ALA A 162 16.56 -0.43 4.93
N ARG A 163 17.62 0.20 4.43
CA ARG A 163 19.00 -0.30 4.50
C ARG A 163 19.83 0.35 5.60
N ILE A 164 19.30 1.38 6.27
CA ILE A 164 20.01 2.17 7.28
C ILE A 164 19.86 1.52 8.65
N LYS A 165 20.98 1.32 9.35
CA LYS A 165 21.04 0.70 10.68
C LYS A 165 20.92 1.68 11.84
N SER A 166 20.95 2.99 11.60
CA SER A 166 20.97 4.01 12.64
C SER A 166 19.65 4.15 13.38
N ASP A 167 19.72 4.52 14.65
CA ASP A 167 18.56 4.76 15.52
C ASP A 167 17.93 6.14 15.34
N HIS A 168 18.68 7.08 14.77
CA HIS A 168 18.27 8.47 14.54
C HIS A 168 18.71 8.92 13.16
N VAL A 169 17.94 9.81 12.52
CA VAL A 169 18.37 10.47 11.28
C VAL A 169 19.40 11.54 11.63
N THR A 170 20.68 11.17 11.59
CA THR A 170 21.78 12.12 11.76
C THR A 170 22.17 12.71 10.40
N ILE A 171 22.97 13.78 10.43
CA ILE A 171 23.57 14.33 9.18
C ILE A 171 24.43 13.27 8.46
N GLU A 172 25.13 12.41 9.21
CA GLU A 172 25.93 11.32 8.67
C GLU A 172 25.05 10.26 8.00
N ASP A 173 23.90 9.93 8.57
CA ASP A 173 22.93 9.02 7.95
C ASP A 173 22.35 9.59 6.66
N LEU A 174 22.06 10.88 6.61
CA LEU A 174 21.61 11.54 5.39
C LEU A 174 22.70 11.58 4.30
N GLN A 175 23.97 11.73 4.69
CA GLN A 175 25.11 11.61 3.78
C GLN A 175 25.25 10.18 3.25
N TYR A 176 25.15 9.19 4.13
CA TYR A 176 25.16 7.79 3.75
C TYR A 176 23.98 7.46 2.83
N LEU A 177 22.77 7.87 3.18
CA LEU A 177 21.59 7.71 2.34
C LEU A 177 21.77 8.33 0.96
N THR A 178 22.34 9.52 0.88
CA THR A 178 22.61 10.20 -0.38
C THR A 178 23.62 9.41 -1.22
N ALA A 179 24.67 8.85 -0.62
CA ALA A 179 25.65 8.02 -1.30
C ALA A 179 25.02 6.73 -1.84
N GLU A 180 24.20 6.04 -1.06
CA GLU A 180 23.47 4.84 -1.50
C GLU A 180 22.50 5.15 -2.65
N CYS A 181 21.77 6.26 -2.57
CA CYS A 181 20.88 6.70 -3.65
C CYS A 181 21.64 6.98 -4.95
N LYS A 182 22.85 7.56 -4.88
CA LYS A 182 23.71 7.80 -6.06
C LYS A 182 24.25 6.50 -6.64
N ASN A 183 24.63 5.55 -5.79
CA ASN A 183 25.09 4.24 -6.22
C ASN A 183 23.97 3.47 -6.95
N GLU A 184 22.73 3.56 -6.45
CA GLU A 184 21.58 2.94 -7.08
C GLU A 184 21.18 3.63 -8.38
N ARG A 185 21.29 4.97 -8.41
CA ARG A 185 20.82 5.78 -9.52
C ARG A 185 21.78 6.93 -9.87
N ALA A 186 22.48 6.78 -10.99
CA ALA A 186 23.48 7.77 -11.47
C ALA A 186 22.90 9.19 -11.71
N GLY A 187 21.59 9.31 -11.91
CA GLY A 187 20.87 10.59 -12.11
C GLY A 187 20.21 11.14 -10.85
N PHE A 188 20.64 10.72 -9.66
CA PHE A 188 20.11 11.23 -8.40
C PHE A 188 20.60 12.66 -8.14
N PHE A 189 19.70 13.65 -8.15
CA PHE A 189 20.01 15.07 -8.20
C PHE A 189 19.82 15.86 -6.91
N TRP A 190 19.64 15.23 -5.77
CA TRP A 190 19.44 15.95 -4.52
C TRP A 190 20.67 16.74 -4.01
N GLU A 191 21.61 17.02 -4.90
CA GLU A 191 22.92 17.56 -4.55
C GLU A 191 23.12 19.08 -4.66
N LYS A 192 22.14 19.86 -5.05
CA LYS A 192 22.39 21.28 -5.29
C LYS A 192 22.08 22.17 -4.07
N GLY A 193 23.06 22.27 -3.16
CA GLY A 193 23.12 23.30 -2.12
C GLY A 193 22.50 22.94 -0.78
N SER A 194 22.56 23.83 0.20
CA SER A 194 22.03 23.68 1.56
C SER A 194 20.50 23.43 1.64
N GLN A 195 19.78 23.71 0.58
CA GLN A 195 18.35 23.42 0.45
C GLN A 195 18.03 21.94 0.24
N THR A 196 19.02 21.13 -0.11
CA THR A 196 18.87 19.72 -0.46
C THR A 196 18.59 18.86 0.78
N THR A 197 19.30 19.11 1.87
CA THR A 197 19.14 18.38 3.13
C THR A 197 17.75 18.64 3.73
N ASP A 198 17.30 19.89 3.73
CA ASP A 198 15.99 20.27 4.26
C ASP A 198 14.83 19.70 3.43
N ALA A 199 15.00 19.59 2.11
CA ALA A 199 14.01 19.00 1.23
C ALA A 199 13.92 17.48 1.45
N LEU A 200 15.07 16.81 1.58
CA LEU A 200 15.15 15.38 1.88
C LEU A 200 14.52 15.08 3.23
N GLU A 201 14.88 15.82 4.28
CA GLU A 201 14.35 15.66 5.62
C GLU A 201 12.82 15.81 5.63
N ARG A 202 12.27 16.79 4.94
CA ARG A 202 10.82 16.98 4.80
C ARG A 202 10.16 15.82 4.06
N ASP A 203 10.78 15.32 2.99
CA ASP A 203 10.21 14.26 2.17
C ASP A 203 10.24 12.91 2.88
N VAL A 204 11.31 12.60 3.64
CA VAL A 204 11.43 11.36 4.41
C VAL A 204 10.46 11.29 5.60
N GLN A 205 9.92 12.43 6.03
CA GLN A 205 8.92 12.49 7.12
C GLN A 205 7.48 12.42 6.59
N LYS A 206 7.26 12.02 5.35
CA LYS A 206 5.95 12.01 4.70
C LYS A 206 5.57 10.63 4.15
N VAL A 207 4.28 10.50 3.85
CA VAL A 207 3.73 9.40 3.07
C VAL A 207 3.59 9.85 1.62
N TRP A 208 4.00 9.00 0.69
CA TRP A 208 3.91 9.27 -0.74
C TRP A 208 3.12 8.15 -1.44
N CYS A 209 2.26 8.54 -2.35
CA CYS A 209 1.62 7.59 -3.27
C CYS A 209 2.59 7.28 -4.40
N VAL A 210 2.95 6.02 -4.58
CA VAL A 210 3.98 5.61 -5.55
C VAL A 210 3.38 4.71 -6.61
N ARG A 211 3.63 5.09 -7.88
CA ARG A 211 3.37 4.29 -9.05
C ARG A 211 4.61 3.47 -9.40
N PRO A 212 4.60 2.17 -9.17
CA PRO A 212 5.73 1.31 -9.51
C PRO A 212 5.92 1.21 -11.02
N MET A 213 7.09 0.72 -11.44
CA MET A 213 7.26 0.25 -12.82
C MET A 213 6.49 -1.05 -13.01
N VAL A 214 5.89 -1.22 -14.18
CA VAL A 214 5.09 -2.40 -14.52
C VAL A 214 6.02 -3.53 -14.99
N ASN A 215 6.93 -3.94 -14.13
CA ASN A 215 7.90 -5.02 -14.36
C ASN A 215 7.53 -6.34 -13.67
N ASN A 216 6.48 -6.33 -12.85
CA ASN A 216 5.95 -7.49 -12.14
C ASN A 216 4.51 -7.75 -12.59
N ILE A 217 4.20 -9.02 -12.92
CA ILE A 217 2.88 -9.45 -13.40
C ILE A 217 1.77 -9.07 -12.40
N ARG A 218 1.99 -9.27 -11.09
CA ARG A 218 1.00 -8.93 -10.06
C ARG A 218 0.73 -7.44 -9.97
N VAL A 219 1.77 -6.61 -9.98
CA VAL A 219 1.64 -5.14 -9.98
C VAL A 219 0.80 -4.69 -11.18
N ASN A 220 0.99 -5.35 -12.33
CA ASN A 220 0.24 -5.04 -13.55
C ASN A 220 -1.25 -5.38 -13.42
N PHE A 221 -1.59 -6.57 -12.95
CA PHE A 221 -2.98 -7.01 -12.84
C PHE A 221 -3.75 -6.30 -11.72
N GLN A 222 -3.13 -6.09 -10.59
CA GLN A 222 -3.75 -5.37 -9.48
C GLN A 222 -3.84 -3.86 -9.70
N ALA A 223 -3.22 -3.30 -10.77
CA ALA A 223 -2.90 -1.88 -10.85
C ALA A 223 -2.36 -1.40 -9.50
N GLY A 224 -1.47 -2.22 -8.94
CA GLY A 224 -0.92 -2.06 -7.61
C GLY A 224 -0.09 -0.80 -7.56
N GLU A 225 -0.48 0.09 -6.67
CA GLU A 225 0.25 1.26 -6.28
C GLU A 225 0.48 1.17 -4.77
N PHE A 226 1.34 2.00 -4.23
CA PHE A 226 1.70 1.88 -2.83
C PHE A 226 1.68 3.24 -2.15
N PHE A 227 1.21 3.27 -0.90
CA PHE A 227 1.65 4.34 -0.02
C PHE A 227 2.99 3.92 0.58
N LEU A 228 4.04 4.67 0.26
CA LEU A 228 5.38 4.51 0.80
C LEU A 228 5.53 5.43 2.00
N PHE A 229 5.78 4.83 3.15
CA PHE A 229 5.91 5.54 4.40
C PHE A 229 7.38 5.89 4.66
N GLY A 230 7.62 7.15 4.90
CA GLY A 230 8.88 7.61 5.47
C GLY A 230 8.98 7.29 6.97
N CYS A 231 9.78 8.06 7.69
CA CYS A 231 9.95 7.90 9.13
C CYS A 231 10.02 9.27 9.82
N HIS A 232 9.53 9.37 11.03
CA HIS A 232 9.72 10.56 11.85
C HIS A 232 11.12 10.56 12.47
N ASP A 233 11.55 9.38 12.84
CA ASP A 233 12.86 9.02 13.33
C ASP A 233 13.13 7.61 12.80
N LEU A 234 14.33 7.25 12.39
CA LEU A 234 14.57 6.02 11.61
C LEU A 234 14.00 4.75 12.25
N LYS A 235 13.83 4.74 13.56
CA LYS A 235 13.28 3.62 14.33
C LYS A 235 11.97 3.93 15.05
N LYS A 236 11.33 5.06 14.73
CA LYS A 236 9.98 5.36 15.19
C LYS A 236 9.02 5.33 14.01
N PRO A 237 7.94 4.56 14.12
CA PRO A 237 6.90 4.54 13.09
C PRO A 237 6.38 5.95 12.82
N LEU A 238 6.23 6.29 11.55
CA LEU A 238 5.49 7.47 11.18
C LEU A 238 4.04 7.25 11.57
N GLN A 239 3.57 7.97 12.59
CA GLN A 239 2.15 7.95 12.94
C GLN A 239 1.39 8.75 11.87
N ALA A 240 0.92 8.04 10.86
CA ALA A 240 0.18 8.61 9.77
C ALA A 240 -1.32 8.38 9.98
N THR A 241 -2.00 9.34 10.59
CA THR A 241 -3.46 9.40 10.57
C THR A 241 -3.86 10.07 9.28
N PHE A 242 -4.55 9.35 8.41
CA PHE A 242 -5.08 9.94 7.18
C PHE A 242 -6.23 10.88 7.51
N ALA A 243 -6.04 12.15 7.19
CA ALA A 243 -7.05 13.17 7.45
C ALA A 243 -8.38 12.88 6.79
N GLU A 244 -9.45 13.36 7.39
CA GLU A 244 -10.81 13.25 6.88
C GLU A 244 -11.16 14.36 5.87
N SER A 245 -10.32 15.39 5.74
CA SER A 245 -10.57 16.55 4.87
C SER A 245 -9.29 17.14 4.28
N GLU A 246 -9.45 17.99 3.24
CA GLU A 246 -8.37 18.70 2.55
C GLU A 246 -7.60 19.72 3.40
N TYR A 247 -8.16 20.13 4.52
CA TYR A 247 -7.62 21.20 5.36
C TYR A 247 -6.72 20.68 6.47
N ASP A 248 -5.95 19.62 6.17
CA ASP A 248 -5.01 19.14 7.14
C ASP A 248 -3.75 20.03 7.18
N ASP A 249 -3.17 20.12 8.38
CA ASP A 249 -1.94 20.85 8.66
C ASP A 249 -0.85 20.48 7.64
N SER A 250 -0.25 21.49 7.00
CA SER A 250 0.88 21.33 6.05
C SER A 250 2.08 20.60 6.66
N ARG A 251 2.05 20.32 7.97
CA ARG A 251 3.03 19.52 8.73
C ARG A 251 2.64 18.06 8.86
N SER A 252 1.41 17.69 8.51
CA SER A 252 0.98 16.29 8.58
C SER A 252 1.80 15.41 7.64
N PRO A 253 2.25 14.22 8.10
CA PRO A 253 2.89 13.23 7.24
C PRO A 253 2.05 12.82 6.04
N THR A 254 0.73 12.90 6.15
CA THR A 254 -0.24 12.55 5.10
C THR A 254 -0.81 13.75 4.37
N GLU A 255 -0.21 14.94 4.50
CA GLU A 255 -0.62 16.14 3.76
C GLU A 255 -0.86 15.79 2.28
N GLY A 256 -2.01 16.21 1.73
CA GLY A 256 -2.39 15.93 0.34
C GLY A 256 -2.88 14.50 0.07
N ILE A 257 -2.99 13.64 1.11
CA ILE A 257 -3.63 12.32 1.05
C ILE A 257 -4.73 12.29 2.11
N ALA A 258 -5.97 12.27 1.68
CA ALA A 258 -7.13 12.23 2.58
C ALA A 258 -7.91 10.91 2.40
N ARG A 259 -8.33 10.31 3.51
CA ARG A 259 -9.29 9.19 3.50
C ARG A 259 -10.70 9.76 3.53
N ILE A 260 -11.33 9.84 2.38
CA ILE A 260 -12.63 10.48 2.20
C ILE A 260 -13.81 9.56 2.54
N GLY A 261 -13.62 8.24 2.56
CA GLY A 261 -14.67 7.30 2.90
C GLY A 261 -14.19 5.92 3.31
N ILE A 262 -15.05 5.23 4.07
CA ILE A 262 -14.93 3.81 4.40
C ILE A 262 -16.27 3.16 4.08
N LEU A 263 -16.22 2.11 3.25
CA LEU A 263 -17.38 1.29 2.94
C LEU A 263 -17.26 -0.01 3.71
N THR A 264 -18.25 -0.33 4.53
CA THR A 264 -18.39 -1.62 5.18
C THR A 264 -19.09 -2.58 4.22
N VAL A 265 -18.39 -3.64 3.83
CA VAL A 265 -18.88 -4.65 2.90
C VAL A 265 -19.39 -5.84 3.70
N THR A 266 -20.70 -6.03 3.69
CA THR A 266 -21.32 -7.11 4.44
C THR A 266 -20.99 -8.50 3.86
N PRO A 267 -21.15 -9.59 4.64
CA PRO A 267 -21.00 -10.96 4.14
C PRO A 267 -21.84 -11.24 2.89
N ARG A 268 -23.08 -10.74 2.85
CA ARG A 268 -23.96 -10.86 1.69
C ARG A 268 -23.37 -10.20 0.43
N ALA A 269 -22.81 -9.00 0.57
CA ALA A 269 -22.15 -8.32 -0.55
C ALA A 269 -20.89 -9.07 -1.00
N LYS A 270 -20.17 -9.74 -0.07
CA LYS A 270 -19.02 -10.58 -0.44
C LYS A 270 -19.44 -11.82 -1.26
N GLU A 271 -20.54 -12.46 -0.92
CA GLU A 271 -21.11 -13.58 -1.70
C GLU A 271 -21.47 -13.13 -3.12
N GLU A 272 -22.14 -11.99 -3.26
CA GLU A 272 -22.49 -11.42 -4.57
C GLU A 272 -21.24 -11.04 -5.38
N MET A 273 -20.14 -10.64 -4.72
CA MET A 273 -18.86 -10.37 -5.38
C MET A 273 -18.24 -11.62 -6.00
N ASP A 274 -18.45 -12.81 -5.45
CA ASP A 274 -17.89 -14.05 -6.01
C ASP A 274 -18.40 -14.24 -7.44
N ASP A 275 -19.71 -14.17 -7.65
CA ASP A 275 -20.31 -14.27 -8.98
C ASP A 275 -19.91 -13.12 -9.90
N PHE A 276 -19.88 -11.89 -9.39
CA PHE A 276 -19.57 -10.70 -10.16
C PHE A 276 -18.12 -10.66 -10.65
N VAL A 277 -17.18 -11.08 -9.79
CA VAL A 277 -15.74 -11.11 -10.10
C VAL A 277 -15.44 -12.18 -11.16
N GLU A 278 -16.12 -13.32 -11.11
CA GLU A 278 -16.02 -14.35 -12.15
C GLU A 278 -16.53 -13.84 -13.52
N CYS A 279 -17.68 -13.17 -13.53
CA CYS A 279 -18.23 -12.57 -14.75
C CYS A 279 -17.30 -11.55 -15.41
N LEU A 280 -16.50 -10.83 -14.61
CA LEU A 280 -15.56 -9.82 -15.12
C LEU A 280 -14.15 -10.35 -15.35
N ASP A 281 -13.93 -11.66 -15.17
CA ASP A 281 -12.62 -12.29 -15.34
C ASP A 281 -11.52 -11.60 -14.48
N ILE A 282 -11.90 -11.22 -13.24
CA ILE A 282 -11.01 -10.61 -12.23
C ILE A 282 -10.79 -11.59 -11.06
N GLY A 283 -10.85 -12.89 -11.36
CA GLY A 283 -10.67 -13.95 -10.37
C GLY A 283 -9.32 -13.92 -9.67
N ASP A 284 -9.20 -14.72 -8.62
CA ASP A 284 -7.97 -14.81 -7.81
C ASP A 284 -6.74 -15.14 -8.66
N GLU A 285 -6.90 -15.87 -9.78
CA GLU A 285 -5.85 -16.18 -10.75
C GLU A 285 -5.18 -14.93 -11.32
N ARG A 286 -5.95 -13.87 -11.54
CA ARG A 286 -5.42 -12.59 -12.03
C ARG A 286 -4.93 -11.69 -10.92
N LEU A 287 -5.60 -11.74 -9.75
CA LEU A 287 -5.17 -10.92 -8.61
C LEU A 287 -3.86 -11.44 -8.00
N TYR A 288 -3.67 -12.75 -8.01
CA TYR A 288 -2.49 -13.42 -7.42
C TYR A 288 -1.86 -14.40 -8.41
N PRO A 289 -1.22 -13.91 -9.48
CA PRO A 289 -0.70 -14.73 -10.59
C PRO A 289 0.65 -15.38 -10.27
N ASP A 290 0.92 -15.70 -9.00
CA ASP A 290 2.14 -16.41 -8.61
C ASP A 290 1.96 -17.92 -8.60
N PHE A 291 3.07 -18.64 -8.75
CA PHE A 291 3.07 -20.09 -8.89
C PHE A 291 2.51 -20.81 -7.66
N ALA A 292 2.83 -20.33 -6.46
CA ALA A 292 2.37 -20.93 -5.21
C ALA A 292 0.84 -20.82 -5.10
N HIS A 293 0.30 -19.63 -5.37
CA HIS A 293 -1.13 -19.36 -5.31
C HIS A 293 -1.90 -20.16 -6.38
N HIS A 294 -1.37 -20.20 -7.60
CA HIS A 294 -1.96 -20.98 -8.68
C HIS A 294 -2.02 -22.48 -8.35
N SER A 295 -0.96 -23.03 -7.73
CA SER A 295 -0.93 -24.44 -7.32
C SER A 295 -1.96 -24.76 -6.26
N GLU A 296 -2.21 -23.87 -5.30
CA GLU A 296 -3.26 -24.02 -4.29
C GLU A 296 -4.66 -24.00 -4.90
N MET A 297 -4.92 -23.07 -5.80
CA MET A 297 -6.20 -22.98 -6.50
C MET A 297 -6.52 -24.26 -7.29
N LEU A 298 -5.53 -24.82 -7.99
CA LEU A 298 -5.71 -26.08 -8.73
C LEU A 298 -6.04 -27.22 -7.76
N ARG A 299 -5.43 -27.29 -6.59
CA ARG A 299 -5.78 -28.28 -5.57
C ARG A 299 -7.23 -28.12 -5.07
N GLU A 300 -7.69 -26.89 -4.85
CA GLU A 300 -9.08 -26.65 -4.44
C GLU A 300 -10.05 -26.99 -5.56
N ARG A 301 -9.76 -26.57 -6.80
CA ARG A 301 -10.62 -26.79 -7.96
C ARG A 301 -10.79 -28.27 -8.31
N PHE A 302 -9.73 -29.07 -8.18
CA PHE A 302 -9.73 -30.48 -8.57
C PHE A 302 -9.69 -31.44 -7.38
N GLY A 303 -9.31 -30.99 -6.18
CA GLY A 303 -9.27 -31.84 -4.98
C GLY A 303 -10.63 -32.15 -4.37
N ASN A 304 -11.66 -31.37 -4.69
CA ASN A 304 -13.05 -31.55 -4.23
C ASN A 304 -13.95 -32.30 -5.22
N VAL A 305 -13.39 -32.78 -6.33
CA VAL A 305 -14.12 -33.65 -7.25
C VAL A 305 -14.09 -35.08 -6.69
N ARG A 306 -15.12 -35.42 -5.90
CA ARG A 306 -15.45 -36.79 -5.53
C ARG A 306 -16.64 -37.27 -6.33
#